data_4b06811ce8e810655c8f77ff0942439d
#
_entry.id   4b06811ce8e810655c8f77ff0942439d
#
_cell.length_a   1.000
_cell.length_b   1.000
_cell.length_c   1.000
_cell.angle_alpha   90.00
_cell.angle_beta   90.00
_cell.angle_gamma   90.00
#
_symmetry.space_group_name_H-M   'P 1'
#
loop_
_entity.id
_entity.type
_entity.pdbx_description
1 polymer ?
#
loop_
_entity_poly.entity_id
_entity_poly.type
_entity_poly.pdbx_seq_one_letter_code
_entity_poly.pdbx_strand_id
1 'polypeptide(L)'
;MNIRKLQQGLKYRGRVEAVRQAYHVFEATDYFFVLSFARAKTRRGSGYFNVVDQAAVQYVQGRLGGRSGVTAKDVVAAARRTKHVPTSLLALNILYVLVALEQAAILRAGEHRQLFFSVRKMRQRPRA
;
A
#
# COMPACT_ATOMS: atom_id res chain seq x y z
N MET A 1 -3.25 -22.45 -0.45
CA MET A 1 -4.19 -21.36 -0.14
C MET A 1 -5.60 -21.82 -0.47
N ASN A 2 -6.50 -21.77 0.50
CA ASN A 2 -7.87 -22.21 0.28
C ASN A 2 -8.70 -21.03 -0.25
N ILE A 3 -9.19 -21.15 -1.47
CA ILE A 3 -9.98 -20.08 -2.13
C ILE A 3 -11.23 -19.73 -1.34
N ARG A 4 -11.90 -20.70 -0.72
CA ARG A 4 -13.08 -20.43 0.09
C ARG A 4 -12.77 -19.59 1.32
N LYS A 5 -11.65 -19.84 1.99
CA LYS A 5 -11.19 -19.00 3.11
C LYS A 5 -10.87 -17.59 2.65
N LEU A 6 -10.27 -17.45 1.46
CA LEU A 6 -10.02 -16.13 0.87
C LEU A 6 -11.32 -15.38 0.61
N GLN A 7 -12.29 -16.04 0.00
CA GLN A 7 -13.59 -15.40 -0.29
C GLN A 7 -14.34 -15.00 0.98
N GLN A 8 -14.28 -15.82 2.02
CA GLN A 8 -14.95 -15.53 3.29
C GLN A 8 -14.26 -14.47 4.12
N GLY A 9 -12.92 -14.40 4.01
CA GLY A 9 -12.14 -13.44 4.77
C GLY A 9 -11.75 -12.18 4.03
N LEU A 10 -12.13 -12.05 2.76
CA LEU A 10 -11.70 -10.95 1.91
C LEU A 10 -12.61 -9.73 2.10
N LYS A 11 -12.01 -8.63 2.54
CA LYS A 11 -12.73 -7.38 2.78
C LYS A 11 -12.18 -6.29 1.87
N TYR A 12 -13.06 -5.66 1.09
CA TYR A 12 -12.65 -4.52 0.28
C TYR A 12 -12.37 -3.31 1.18
N ARG A 13 -11.17 -2.74 1.06
CA ARG A 13 -10.75 -1.60 1.87
C ARG A 13 -10.81 -0.27 1.14
N GLY A 14 -10.77 -0.27 -0.15
CA GLY A 14 -10.94 0.95 -0.90
C GLY A 14 -10.15 1.03 -2.19
N ARG A 15 -10.36 2.12 -2.88
CA ARG A 15 -9.72 2.45 -4.14
C ARG A 15 -8.70 3.56 -3.92
N VAL A 16 -7.52 3.39 -4.51
CA VAL A 16 -6.46 4.39 -4.47
C VAL A 16 -6.22 4.91 -5.88
N GLU A 17 -6.40 6.19 -6.08
CA GLU A 17 -6.14 6.85 -7.36
C GLU A 17 -4.67 7.24 -7.44
N ALA A 18 -3.93 6.60 -8.34
CA ALA A 18 -2.56 6.96 -8.67
C ALA A 18 -2.53 7.70 -10.02
N VAL A 19 -1.33 8.10 -10.46
CA VAL A 19 -1.20 8.99 -11.63
C VAL A 19 -1.82 8.42 -12.90
N ARG A 20 -1.69 7.10 -13.15
CA ARG A 20 -2.13 6.48 -14.40
C ARG A 20 -3.21 5.44 -14.25
N GLN A 21 -3.44 4.98 -13.03
CA GLN A 21 -4.38 3.88 -12.79
C GLN A 21 -4.85 3.89 -11.36
N ALA A 22 -5.97 3.22 -11.13
CA ALA A 22 -6.50 3.03 -9.80
C ALA A 22 -6.09 1.66 -9.27
N TYR A 23 -5.89 1.58 -7.97
CA TYR A 23 -5.58 0.35 -7.26
C TYR A 23 -6.71 0.04 -6.29
N HIS A 24 -7.11 -1.21 -6.27
CA HIS A 24 -8.11 -1.70 -5.33
C HIS A 24 -7.42 -2.52 -4.25
N VAL A 25 -7.71 -2.21 -3.01
CA VAL A 25 -7.09 -2.86 -1.87
C VAL A 25 -8.11 -3.74 -1.15
N PHE A 26 -7.74 -5.00 -0.99
CA PHE A 26 -8.53 -5.99 -0.25
C PHE A 26 -7.73 -6.48 0.93
N GLU A 27 -8.38 -6.67 2.06
CA GLU A 27 -7.77 -7.21 3.26
C GLU A 27 -8.18 -8.65 3.45
N ALA A 28 -7.19 -9.51 3.68
CA ALA A 28 -7.36 -10.88 4.13
C ALA A 28 -6.80 -11.02 5.55
N THR A 29 -6.78 -12.24 6.11
CA THR A 29 -6.36 -12.45 7.50
C THR A 29 -4.93 -11.96 7.79
N ASP A 30 -3.98 -12.30 6.92
CA ASP A 30 -2.56 -11.96 7.13
C ASP A 30 -1.99 -11.08 6.03
N TYR A 31 -2.77 -10.78 5.00
CA TYR A 31 -2.29 -10.12 3.80
C TYR A 31 -3.24 -9.06 3.33
N PHE A 32 -2.70 -8.12 2.55
CA PHE A 32 -3.49 -7.27 1.68
C PHE A 32 -3.22 -7.67 0.23
N PHE A 33 -4.27 -7.59 -0.59
CA PHE A 33 -4.15 -7.75 -2.03
C PHE A 33 -4.35 -6.39 -2.68
N VAL A 34 -3.42 -6.02 -3.55
CA VAL A 34 -3.50 -4.78 -4.32
C VAL A 34 -3.69 -5.15 -5.78
N LEU A 35 -4.84 -4.79 -6.32
CA LEU A 35 -5.26 -5.18 -7.66
C LEU A 35 -5.45 -3.93 -8.51
N SER A 36 -4.83 -3.91 -9.67
CA SER A 36 -5.01 -2.83 -10.62
C SER A 36 -5.20 -3.40 -12.02
N PHE A 37 -6.14 -2.83 -12.75
CA PHE A 37 -6.32 -3.13 -14.16
C PHE A 37 -5.70 -2.00 -14.97
N ALA A 38 -4.83 -2.34 -15.92
CA ALA A 38 -4.30 -1.35 -16.84
C ALA A 38 -5.46 -0.74 -17.63
N ARG A 39 -5.45 0.57 -17.82
CA ARG A 39 -6.35 1.22 -18.77
C ARG A 39 -5.94 0.78 -20.18
N ALA A 40 -6.32 -0.42 -20.53
CA ALA A 40 -5.80 -0.98 -21.74
C ALA A 40 -6.74 -0.76 -22.91
N LYS A 41 -6.48 0.27 -23.65
CA LYS A 41 -6.82 0.21 -25.08
C LYS A 41 -5.85 -0.70 -25.84
N THR A 42 -4.74 -1.15 -25.24
CA THR A 42 -3.63 -1.76 -25.95
C THR A 42 -3.22 -3.15 -25.49
N ARG A 43 -3.65 -3.60 -24.30
CA ARG A 43 -3.29 -4.94 -23.80
C ARG A 43 -4.46 -5.57 -23.07
N ARG A 44 -5.04 -6.57 -23.70
CA ARG A 44 -6.07 -7.38 -23.08
C ARG A 44 -5.52 -8.09 -21.84
N GLY A 45 -6.23 -7.95 -20.72
CA GLY A 45 -5.96 -8.73 -19.52
C GLY A 45 -4.71 -8.35 -18.76
N SER A 46 -4.05 -7.24 -19.08
CA SER A 46 -2.93 -6.81 -18.26
C SER A 46 -3.44 -6.07 -17.03
N GLY A 47 -3.12 -6.64 -15.88
CA GLY A 47 -3.40 -6.05 -14.60
C GLY A 47 -2.22 -6.30 -13.67
N TYR A 48 -2.23 -5.64 -12.55
CA TYR A 48 -1.25 -5.86 -11.50
C TYR A 48 -1.95 -6.49 -10.31
N PHE A 49 -1.35 -7.55 -9.81
CA PHE A 49 -1.80 -8.18 -8.58
C PHE A 49 -0.58 -8.34 -7.68
N ASN A 50 -0.65 -7.72 -6.52
CA ASN A 50 0.42 -7.81 -5.54
C ASN A 50 -0.15 -8.23 -4.20
N VAL A 51 0.61 -9.07 -3.51
CA VAL A 51 0.30 -9.52 -2.15
C VAL A 51 1.23 -8.79 -1.21
N VAL A 52 0.65 -8.15 -0.20
CA VAL A 52 1.39 -7.36 0.79
C VAL A 52 1.14 -7.95 2.16
N ASP A 53 2.21 -8.27 2.87
CA ASP A 53 2.13 -8.80 4.23
C ASP A 53 1.63 -7.70 5.19
N GLN A 54 0.65 -8.02 6.03
CA GLN A 54 0.15 -7.08 7.02
C GLN A 54 1.24 -6.63 8.00
N ALA A 55 2.16 -7.52 8.36
CA ALA A 55 3.28 -7.16 9.23
C ALA A 55 4.17 -6.09 8.59
N ALA A 56 4.38 -6.16 7.29
CA ALA A 56 5.15 -5.14 6.56
C ALA A 56 4.43 -3.79 6.59
N VAL A 57 3.12 -3.79 6.39
CA VAL A 57 2.32 -2.55 6.45
C VAL A 57 2.41 -1.91 7.84
N GLN A 58 2.24 -2.71 8.88
CA GLN A 58 2.33 -2.24 10.26
C GLN A 58 3.71 -1.68 10.59
N TYR A 59 4.75 -2.36 10.12
CA TYR A 59 6.13 -1.91 10.33
C TYR A 59 6.37 -0.53 9.69
N VAL A 60 5.98 -0.38 8.43
CA VAL A 60 6.16 0.88 7.71
C VAL A 60 5.35 2.00 8.36
N GLN A 61 4.10 1.72 8.73
CA GLN A 61 3.26 2.69 9.39
C GLN A 61 3.88 3.16 10.72
N GLY A 62 4.41 2.23 11.50
CA GLY A 62 5.08 2.57 12.76
C GLY A 62 6.36 3.39 12.57
N ARG A 63 7.14 3.09 11.54
CA ARG A 63 8.41 3.76 11.28
C ARG A 63 8.25 5.14 10.66
N LEU A 64 7.26 5.32 9.80
CA LEU A 64 7.10 6.55 9.01
C LEU A 64 5.90 7.39 9.42
N GLY A 65 5.15 6.94 10.43
CA GLY A 65 3.99 7.69 10.92
C GLY A 65 4.35 9.10 11.34
N GLY A 66 3.59 10.08 10.88
CA GLY A 66 3.81 11.49 11.14
C GLY A 66 4.72 12.17 10.12
N ARG A 67 5.30 11.45 9.16
CA ARG A 67 6.17 12.03 8.14
C ARG A 67 5.40 12.42 6.89
N SER A 68 5.79 13.52 6.29
CA SER A 68 5.27 14.03 5.03
C SER A 68 6.36 13.96 3.95
N GLY A 69 5.93 13.87 2.70
CA GLY A 69 6.86 13.79 1.58
C GLY A 69 7.57 12.45 1.47
N VAL A 70 6.93 11.38 1.94
CA VAL A 70 7.48 10.03 1.91
C VAL A 70 7.36 9.44 0.50
N THR A 71 8.43 8.83 0.02
CA THR A 71 8.47 8.12 -1.25
C THR A 71 8.65 6.63 -1.03
N ALA A 72 8.45 5.83 -2.09
CA ALA A 72 8.74 4.40 -2.03
C ALA A 72 10.20 4.13 -1.65
N LYS A 73 11.11 4.96 -2.12
CA LYS A 73 12.53 4.87 -1.78
C LYS A 73 12.78 5.06 -0.28
N ASP A 74 12.04 5.99 0.35
CA ASP A 74 12.12 6.21 1.80
C ASP A 74 11.64 4.99 2.57
N VAL A 75 10.61 4.32 2.08
CA VAL A 75 10.08 3.09 2.70
C VAL A 75 11.13 1.98 2.65
N VAL A 76 11.77 1.78 1.51
CA VAL A 76 12.84 0.78 1.36
C VAL A 76 13.99 1.11 2.32
N ALA A 77 14.38 2.36 2.40
CA ALA A 77 15.47 2.80 3.29
C ALA A 77 15.12 2.57 4.76
N ALA A 78 13.89 2.89 5.17
CA ALA A 78 13.43 2.69 6.55
C ALA A 78 13.40 1.21 6.94
N ALA A 79 13.16 0.32 5.98
CA ALA A 79 13.07 -1.12 6.21
C ALA A 79 14.36 -1.87 5.88
N ARG A 80 15.47 -1.17 5.69
CA ARG A 80 16.74 -1.74 5.21
C ARG A 80 17.24 -2.90 6.07
N ARG A 81 17.05 -2.83 7.38
CA ARG A 81 17.51 -3.86 8.31
C ARG A 81 16.54 -5.02 8.49
N THR A 82 15.44 -4.98 7.77
CA THR A 82 14.42 -6.02 7.81
C THR A 82 14.23 -6.59 6.41
N LYS A 83 13.62 -7.76 6.34
CA LYS A 83 13.27 -8.37 5.05
C LYS A 83 11.84 -8.03 4.61
N HIS A 84 11.19 -7.08 5.29
CA HIS A 84 9.79 -6.78 5.03
C HIS A 84 9.55 -6.04 3.73
N VAL A 85 10.51 -5.22 3.28
CA VAL A 85 10.32 -4.38 2.09
C VAL A 85 11.56 -4.47 1.21
N PRO A 86 11.69 -5.54 0.44
CA PRO A 86 12.90 -5.75 -0.37
C PRO A 86 12.95 -4.93 -1.66
N THR A 87 11.81 -4.42 -2.14
CA THR A 87 11.75 -3.75 -3.45
C THR A 87 10.96 -2.44 -3.37
N SER A 88 11.25 -1.54 -4.30
CA SER A 88 10.48 -0.29 -4.45
C SER A 88 9.03 -0.54 -4.85
N LEU A 89 8.80 -1.57 -5.65
CA LEU A 89 7.43 -1.94 -6.04
C LEU A 89 6.60 -2.35 -4.83
N LEU A 90 7.15 -3.19 -3.96
CA LEU A 90 6.47 -3.59 -2.74
C LEU A 90 6.25 -2.39 -1.82
N ALA A 91 7.25 -1.51 -1.69
CA ALA A 91 7.14 -0.29 -0.91
C ALA A 91 5.99 0.58 -1.38
N LEU A 92 5.85 0.76 -2.68
CA LEU A 92 4.77 1.55 -3.27
C LEU A 92 3.41 0.92 -2.97
N ASN A 93 3.31 -0.40 -3.09
CA ASN A 93 2.06 -1.11 -2.75
C ASN A 93 1.70 -0.98 -1.28
N ILE A 94 2.68 -1.00 -0.38
CA ILE A 94 2.45 -0.74 1.06
C ILE A 94 1.86 0.65 1.26
N LEU A 95 2.39 1.66 0.59
CA LEU A 95 1.86 3.02 0.68
C LEU A 95 0.42 3.09 0.15
N TYR A 96 0.09 2.39 -0.93
CA TYR A 96 -1.28 2.32 -1.43
C TYR A 96 -2.22 1.66 -0.41
N VAL A 97 -1.77 0.61 0.26
CA VAL A 97 -2.54 -0.02 1.34
C VAL A 97 -2.82 0.99 2.44
N LEU A 98 -1.81 1.74 2.87
CA LEU A 98 -1.97 2.77 3.90
C LEU A 98 -2.98 3.84 3.48
N VAL A 99 -2.97 4.24 2.22
CA VAL A 99 -3.95 5.21 1.69
C VAL A 99 -5.36 4.63 1.74
N ALA A 100 -5.55 3.38 1.34
CA ALA A 100 -6.85 2.72 1.40
C ALA A 100 -7.37 2.59 2.83
N LEU A 101 -6.47 2.40 3.80
CA LEU A 101 -6.80 2.33 5.21
C LEU A 101 -6.99 3.71 5.86
N GLU A 102 -6.88 4.79 5.09
CA GLU A 102 -6.91 6.17 5.57
C GLU A 102 -5.79 6.51 6.57
N GLN A 103 -4.70 5.77 6.48
CA GLN A 103 -3.50 5.98 7.31
C GLN A 103 -2.41 6.75 6.57
N ALA A 104 -2.65 7.08 5.32
CA ALA A 104 -1.79 7.93 4.52
C ALA A 104 -2.61 8.66 3.46
N ALA A 105 -2.04 9.70 2.90
CA ALA A 105 -2.63 10.43 1.79
C ALA A 105 -1.57 10.66 0.71
N ILE A 106 -2.00 10.64 -0.54
CA ILE A 106 -1.14 10.99 -1.66
C ILE A 106 -1.08 12.50 -1.74
N LEU A 107 0.14 13.03 -1.68
CA LEU A 107 0.41 14.42 -1.97
C LEU A 107 0.57 14.57 -3.47
N ARG A 108 0.16 15.70 -4.03
CA ARG A 108 0.34 15.93 -5.46
C ARG A 108 1.82 15.84 -5.82
N ALA A 109 2.12 15.01 -6.82
CA ALA A 109 3.45 14.90 -7.36
C ALA A 109 3.84 16.22 -8.05
N GLY A 110 5.08 16.61 -7.85
CA GLY A 110 5.70 17.64 -8.68
C GLY A 110 5.95 17.14 -10.10
N GLU A 111 6.84 17.77 -10.79
CA GLU A 111 7.07 17.64 -12.24
C GLU A 111 7.46 16.24 -12.73
N HIS A 112 7.85 15.32 -11.85
CA HIS A 112 8.45 14.04 -12.24
C HIS A 112 7.55 12.82 -12.07
N ARG A 113 6.26 12.99 -11.89
CA ARG A 113 5.30 11.88 -11.70
C ARG A 113 5.60 11.00 -10.49
N GLN A 114 6.58 11.36 -9.69
CA GLN A 114 6.87 10.64 -8.46
C GLN A 114 5.79 10.95 -7.43
N LEU A 115 5.23 9.90 -6.82
CA LEU A 115 4.24 10.06 -5.78
C LEU A 115 4.91 10.29 -4.43
N PHE A 116 4.41 11.29 -3.75
CA PHE A 116 4.79 11.61 -2.37
C PHE A 116 3.59 11.36 -1.48
N PHE A 117 3.85 10.85 -0.29
CA PHE A 117 2.81 10.44 0.64
C PHE A 117 3.01 11.14 1.98
N SER A 118 1.89 11.47 2.62
CA SER A 118 1.88 11.86 4.02
C SER A 118 1.37 10.67 4.81
N VAL A 119 2.14 10.19 5.77
CA VAL A 119 1.79 9.04 6.60
C VAL A 119 1.31 9.54 7.96
N ARG A 120 0.10 9.15 8.34
CA ARG A 120 -0.47 9.57 9.62
C ARG A 120 0.23 8.88 10.77
N LYS A 121 0.44 9.64 11.84
CA LYS A 121 0.86 9.07 13.11
C LYS A 121 -0.34 8.38 13.76
N MET A 122 -0.22 7.09 14.00
CA MET A 122 -1.28 6.38 14.70
C MET A 122 -1.25 6.72 16.18
N ARG A 123 -2.41 7.12 16.71
CA ARG A 123 -2.55 7.30 18.14
C ARG A 123 -2.51 5.95 18.83
N GLN A 124 -1.62 5.82 19.80
CA GLN A 124 -1.73 4.69 20.71
C GLN A 124 -3.02 4.84 21.49
N ARG A 125 -3.86 3.81 21.45
CA ARG A 125 -5.01 3.77 22.33
C ARG A 125 -4.52 3.78 23.77
N PRO A 126 -5.01 4.69 24.62
CA PRO A 126 -4.68 4.59 26.03
C PRO A 126 -5.12 3.23 26.53
N ARG A 127 -4.22 2.54 27.20
CA ARG A 127 -4.57 1.30 27.87
C ARG A 127 -5.58 1.60 28.95
N ALA A 128 -6.74 1.01 28.80
CA ALA A 128 -7.73 1.05 29.85
C ALA A 128 -7.22 0.30 31.08
#